data_f5e5e324e83bee1b173f4c24511c0a6d
#
_entry.id   f5e5e324e83bee1b173f4c24511c0a6d
#
_cell.length_a   1.000
_cell.length_b   1.000
_cell.length_c   1.000
_cell.angle_alpha   90.00
_cell.angle_beta   90.00
_cell.angle_gamma   90.00
#
_symmetry.space_group_name_H-M   'P 1'
#
loop_
_entity.id
_entity.type
_entity.pdbx_description
1 polymer ?
#
loop_
_entity_poly.entity_id
_entity_poly.type
_entity_poly.pdbx_seq_one_letter_code
_entity_poly.pdbx_strand_id
1 'polypeptide(L)'
;HDEKDAPMHESSPLITTIALALGFGLILGLIAERVKLPALVGYLLTGIIIGPHTPGLTADVELAKELAEIGVMLLMFGVGLHFSIEDLLQVRKLALPGATLQVAVAATLGTCLALSWGWNAGGAVIFGLALSVASTVVLLRGLESQRALDSMNGRIAVGWLVVQDLVMVLVLVLLPPLAGQLGGSGESLGSDLWLNLAKTLGKVS
;
A
#
# COMPACT_ATOMS: atom_id res chain seq x y z
N HIS A 1 29.09 -49.82 -6.78
CA HIS A 1 27.61 -49.97 -6.72
C HIS A 1 27.04 -48.90 -5.78
N ASP A 2 26.96 -47.69 -6.27
CA ASP A 2 26.17 -46.64 -5.63
C ASP A 2 25.73 -45.66 -6.72
N GLU A 3 24.78 -46.14 -7.48
CA GLU A 3 24.12 -45.39 -8.53
C GLU A 3 22.63 -45.38 -8.20
N LYS A 4 22.23 -44.54 -7.24
CA LYS A 4 20.83 -44.22 -6.97
C LYS A 4 20.73 -43.02 -6.05
N ASP A 5 21.09 -41.84 -6.50
CA ASP A 5 20.46 -40.60 -6.08
C ASP A 5 20.64 -39.58 -7.21
N ALA A 6 19.88 -39.80 -8.27
CA ALA A 6 19.57 -38.71 -9.20
C ALA A 6 18.81 -37.66 -8.41
N PRO A 7 19.25 -36.39 -8.34
CA PRO A 7 18.48 -35.37 -7.70
C PRO A 7 17.18 -35.25 -8.49
N MET A 8 16.06 -35.62 -7.86
CA MET A 8 14.74 -35.26 -8.32
C MET A 8 14.75 -33.75 -8.56
N HIS A 9 14.38 -33.32 -9.76
CA HIS A 9 14.26 -31.95 -10.14
C HIS A 9 13.64 -31.13 -8.99
N GLU A 10 14.48 -30.48 -8.18
CA GLU A 10 14.04 -29.38 -7.35
C GLU A 10 13.60 -28.30 -8.34
N SER A 11 12.30 -28.27 -8.62
CA SER A 11 11.71 -27.13 -9.30
C SER A 11 12.15 -25.87 -8.57
N SER A 12 12.87 -24.97 -9.24
CA SER A 12 13.40 -23.79 -8.57
C SER A 12 12.26 -23.09 -7.83
N PRO A 13 12.44 -22.69 -6.57
CA PRO A 13 11.39 -22.06 -5.74
C PRO A 13 10.68 -20.93 -6.48
N LEU A 14 11.42 -20.22 -7.34
CA LEU A 14 10.90 -19.16 -8.18
C LEU A 14 9.82 -19.66 -9.19
N ILE A 15 10.11 -20.75 -9.91
CA ILE A 15 9.17 -21.30 -10.91
C ILE A 15 7.92 -21.81 -10.22
N THR A 16 8.07 -22.49 -9.10
CA THR A 16 6.96 -23.01 -8.30
C THR A 16 6.09 -21.87 -7.77
N THR A 17 6.70 -20.83 -7.19
CA THR A 17 5.99 -19.66 -6.66
C THR A 17 5.22 -18.94 -7.76
N ILE A 18 5.84 -18.69 -8.92
CA ILE A 18 5.19 -18.04 -10.06
C ILE A 18 4.05 -18.92 -10.60
N ALA A 19 4.28 -20.22 -10.78
CA ALA A 19 3.25 -21.12 -11.30
C ALA A 19 2.02 -21.24 -10.38
N LEU A 20 2.24 -21.32 -9.06
CA LEU A 20 1.18 -21.34 -8.07
C LEU A 20 0.42 -20.00 -8.05
N ALA A 21 1.14 -18.89 -7.98
CA ALA A 21 0.54 -17.55 -7.91
C ALA A 21 -0.29 -17.25 -9.17
N LEU A 22 0.25 -17.49 -10.37
CA LEU A 22 -0.47 -17.26 -11.62
C LEU A 22 -1.59 -18.26 -11.84
N GLY A 23 -1.36 -19.55 -11.57
CA GLY A 23 -2.37 -20.60 -11.77
C GLY A 23 -3.59 -20.41 -10.86
N PHE A 24 -3.38 -20.34 -9.55
CA PHE A 24 -4.47 -20.09 -8.61
C PHE A 24 -5.05 -18.68 -8.76
N GLY A 25 -4.23 -17.67 -9.03
CA GLY A 25 -4.66 -16.29 -9.26
C GLY A 25 -5.61 -16.21 -10.45
N LEU A 26 -5.28 -16.84 -11.58
CA LEU A 26 -6.15 -16.87 -12.76
C LEU A 26 -7.47 -17.58 -12.45
N ILE A 27 -7.41 -18.78 -11.86
CA ILE A 27 -8.61 -19.57 -11.58
C ILE A 27 -9.54 -18.83 -10.61
N LEU A 28 -9.01 -18.38 -9.47
CA LEU A 28 -9.82 -17.72 -8.45
C LEU A 28 -10.23 -16.30 -8.86
N GLY A 29 -9.40 -15.60 -9.64
CA GLY A 29 -9.77 -14.32 -10.24
C GLY A 29 -10.98 -14.47 -11.18
N LEU A 30 -10.97 -15.45 -12.08
CA LEU A 30 -12.10 -15.75 -12.97
C LEU A 30 -13.36 -16.19 -12.20
N ILE A 31 -13.20 -16.98 -11.13
CA ILE A 31 -14.32 -17.38 -10.28
C ILE A 31 -14.92 -16.14 -9.59
N ALA A 32 -14.09 -15.26 -9.04
CA ALA A 32 -14.54 -14.02 -8.42
C ALA A 32 -15.35 -13.16 -9.41
N GLU A 33 -14.86 -12.97 -10.62
CA GLU A 33 -15.58 -12.21 -11.66
C GLU A 33 -16.93 -12.85 -12.03
N ARG A 34 -16.99 -14.19 -12.11
CA ARG A 34 -18.25 -14.90 -12.38
C ARG A 34 -19.30 -14.70 -11.30
N VAL A 35 -18.89 -14.54 -10.04
CA VAL A 35 -19.80 -14.22 -8.93
C VAL A 35 -19.96 -12.71 -8.72
N LYS A 36 -19.55 -11.89 -9.70
CA LYS A 36 -19.65 -10.42 -9.72
C LYS A 36 -18.83 -9.74 -8.60
N LEU A 37 -17.78 -10.38 -8.14
CA LEU A 37 -16.77 -9.77 -7.26
C LEU A 37 -15.58 -9.30 -8.11
N PRO A 38 -14.85 -8.26 -7.67
CA PRO A 38 -13.60 -7.87 -8.32
C PRO A 38 -12.59 -9.03 -8.33
N ALA A 39 -11.83 -9.21 -9.42
CA ALA A 39 -10.79 -10.24 -9.55
C ALA A 39 -9.77 -10.19 -8.39
N LEU A 40 -9.56 -9.00 -7.81
CA LEU A 40 -8.72 -8.78 -6.64
C LEU A 40 -9.07 -9.69 -5.46
N VAL A 41 -10.37 -9.98 -5.25
CA VAL A 41 -10.82 -10.91 -4.19
C VAL A 41 -10.27 -12.31 -4.45
N GLY A 42 -10.27 -12.76 -5.70
CA GLY A 42 -9.66 -14.02 -6.10
C GLY A 42 -8.15 -14.06 -5.86
N TYR A 43 -7.45 -12.95 -6.10
CA TYR A 43 -6.00 -12.85 -5.84
C TYR A 43 -5.68 -12.89 -4.34
N LEU A 44 -6.49 -12.24 -3.51
CA LEU A 44 -6.36 -12.33 -2.05
C LEU A 44 -6.58 -13.76 -1.54
N LEU A 45 -7.60 -14.43 -2.03
CA LEU A 45 -7.85 -15.85 -1.71
C LEU A 45 -6.70 -16.75 -2.16
N THR A 46 -6.11 -16.47 -3.33
CA THR A 46 -4.89 -17.15 -3.79
C THR A 46 -3.78 -17.02 -2.78
N GLY A 47 -3.49 -15.79 -2.32
CA GLY A 47 -2.44 -15.55 -1.32
C GLY A 47 -2.68 -16.29 0.01
N ILE A 48 -3.93 -16.47 0.41
CA ILE A 48 -4.29 -17.26 1.59
C ILE A 48 -4.02 -18.75 1.34
N ILE A 49 -4.44 -19.29 0.18
CA ILE A 49 -4.36 -20.71 -0.14
C ILE A 49 -2.91 -21.19 -0.28
N ILE A 50 -2.05 -20.39 -0.96
CA ILE A 50 -0.64 -20.74 -1.16
C ILE A 50 0.29 -20.13 -0.11
N GLY A 51 -0.29 -19.45 0.89
CA GLY A 51 0.44 -18.78 1.95
C GLY A 51 0.97 -19.74 3.03
N PRO A 52 1.88 -19.28 3.90
CA PRO A 52 2.60 -20.11 4.86
C PRO A 52 1.71 -20.67 6.00
N HIS A 53 0.50 -20.14 6.18
CA HIS A 53 -0.43 -20.56 7.23
C HIS A 53 -1.42 -21.63 6.75
N THR A 54 -1.42 -21.99 5.47
CA THR A 54 -2.29 -23.02 4.89
C THR A 54 -1.48 -24.28 4.62
N PRO A 55 -1.83 -25.44 5.19
CA PRO A 55 -1.11 -26.67 4.93
C PRO A 55 -1.29 -27.10 3.47
N GLY A 56 -0.20 -27.46 2.81
CA GLY A 56 -0.24 -27.93 1.41
C GLY A 56 0.85 -27.33 0.54
N LEU A 57 0.45 -26.88 -0.65
CA LEU A 57 1.35 -26.22 -1.59
C LEU A 57 1.62 -24.78 -1.11
N THR A 58 2.84 -24.53 -0.67
CA THR A 58 3.25 -23.20 -0.20
C THR A 58 4.15 -22.52 -1.21
N ALA A 59 3.86 -21.26 -1.50
CA ALA A 59 4.76 -20.38 -2.24
C ALA A 59 5.85 -19.83 -1.31
N ASP A 60 7.01 -19.51 -1.88
CA ASP A 60 8.07 -18.81 -1.15
C ASP A 60 7.64 -17.36 -0.91
N VAL A 61 7.55 -16.98 0.37
CA VAL A 61 7.05 -15.67 0.79
C VAL A 61 8.01 -14.53 0.41
N GLU A 62 9.32 -14.76 0.50
CA GLU A 62 10.31 -13.73 0.16
C GLU A 62 10.31 -13.47 -1.35
N LEU A 63 10.31 -14.52 -2.16
CA LEU A 63 10.17 -14.39 -3.61
C LEU A 63 8.83 -13.74 -4.01
N ALA A 64 7.74 -14.06 -3.31
CA ALA A 64 6.45 -13.44 -3.56
C ALA A 64 6.45 -11.93 -3.28
N LYS A 65 7.16 -11.49 -2.22
CA LYS A 65 7.34 -10.06 -1.90
C LYS A 65 8.16 -9.35 -2.99
N GLU A 66 9.30 -9.92 -3.39
CA GLU A 66 10.15 -9.34 -4.44
C GLU A 66 9.37 -9.17 -5.76
N LEU A 67 8.60 -10.20 -6.15
CA LEU A 67 7.74 -10.13 -7.34
C LEU A 67 6.62 -9.10 -7.19
N ALA A 68 6.04 -8.96 -6.00
CA ALA A 68 5.03 -7.94 -5.72
C ALA A 68 5.61 -6.52 -5.82
N GLU A 69 6.81 -6.27 -5.33
CA GLU A 69 7.50 -4.99 -5.46
C GLU A 69 7.74 -4.61 -6.92
N ILE A 70 8.21 -5.56 -7.75
CA ILE A 70 8.34 -5.35 -9.20
C ILE A 70 6.97 -5.03 -9.81
N GLY A 71 5.93 -5.77 -9.43
CA GLY A 71 4.56 -5.54 -9.91
C GLY A 71 4.04 -4.14 -9.58
N VAL A 72 4.30 -3.66 -8.36
CA VAL A 72 3.92 -2.30 -7.93
C VAL A 72 4.72 -1.24 -8.69
N MET A 73 6.03 -1.42 -8.89
CA MET A 73 6.85 -0.51 -9.69
C MET A 73 6.31 -0.38 -11.12
N LEU A 74 6.00 -1.50 -11.78
CA LEU A 74 5.46 -1.51 -13.14
C LEU A 74 4.06 -0.87 -13.19
N LEU A 75 3.21 -1.10 -12.19
CA LEU A 75 1.91 -0.46 -12.09
C LEU A 75 2.05 1.06 -11.95
N MET A 76 2.90 1.53 -11.03
CA MET A 76 3.12 2.96 -10.81
C MET A 76 3.72 3.63 -12.05
N PHE A 77 4.64 2.96 -12.73
CA PHE A 77 5.17 3.42 -14.01
C PHE A 77 4.06 3.55 -15.06
N GLY A 78 3.21 2.53 -15.21
CA GLY A 78 2.08 2.56 -16.14
C GLY A 78 1.12 3.72 -15.86
N VAL A 79 0.78 3.94 -14.59
CA VAL A 79 -0.06 5.07 -14.16
C VAL A 79 0.61 6.40 -14.45
N GLY A 80 1.92 6.52 -14.15
CA GLY A 80 2.69 7.74 -14.41
C GLY A 80 2.72 8.12 -15.89
N LEU A 81 2.68 7.15 -16.81
CA LEU A 81 2.60 7.42 -18.25
C LEU A 81 1.25 7.99 -18.70
N HIS A 82 0.17 7.63 -18.03
CA HIS A 82 -1.19 8.05 -18.39
C HIS A 82 -1.65 9.29 -17.65
N PHE A 83 -1.00 9.66 -16.56
CA PHE A 83 -1.42 10.77 -15.71
C PHE A 83 -0.51 11.99 -15.88
N SER A 84 -1.06 13.08 -16.41
CA SER A 84 -0.31 14.31 -16.62
C SER A 84 -0.45 15.29 -15.44
N ILE A 85 0.54 16.18 -15.27
CA ILE A 85 0.49 17.25 -14.27
C ILE A 85 -0.68 18.19 -14.56
N GLU A 86 -1.04 18.39 -15.83
CA GLU A 86 -2.17 19.18 -16.26
C GLU A 86 -3.50 18.61 -15.73
N ASP A 87 -3.66 17.29 -15.78
CA ASP A 87 -4.85 16.61 -15.23
C ASP A 87 -4.99 16.85 -13.73
N LEU A 88 -3.87 16.76 -12.99
CA LEU A 88 -3.85 17.05 -11.55
C LEU A 88 -4.24 18.51 -11.27
N LEU A 89 -3.71 19.45 -12.05
CA LEU A 89 -4.03 20.87 -11.90
C LEU A 89 -5.51 21.19 -12.19
N GLN A 90 -6.14 20.47 -13.12
CA GLN A 90 -7.56 20.62 -13.41
C GLN A 90 -8.44 20.21 -12.22
N VAL A 91 -8.10 19.11 -11.52
CA VAL A 91 -8.90 18.56 -10.43
C VAL A 91 -8.50 19.08 -9.05
N ARG A 92 -7.42 19.86 -8.93
CA ARG A 92 -6.85 20.32 -7.65
C ARG A 92 -7.85 20.98 -6.70
N LYS A 93 -8.82 21.74 -7.24
CA LYS A 93 -9.83 22.44 -6.42
C LYS A 93 -10.76 21.50 -5.66
N LEU A 94 -10.92 20.25 -6.15
CA LEU A 94 -11.71 19.21 -5.51
C LEU A 94 -10.80 18.20 -4.78
N ALA A 95 -9.68 17.82 -5.40
CA ALA A 95 -8.77 16.82 -4.86
C ALA A 95 -8.07 17.29 -3.56
N LEU A 96 -7.56 18.54 -3.53
CA LEU A 96 -6.86 19.06 -2.35
C LEU A 96 -7.75 19.12 -1.10
N PRO A 97 -8.90 19.85 -1.09
CA PRO A 97 -9.71 19.93 0.11
C PRO A 97 -10.37 18.59 0.44
N GLY A 98 -10.73 17.79 -0.56
CA GLY A 98 -11.35 16.49 -0.36
C GLY A 98 -10.40 15.50 0.30
N ALA A 99 -9.19 15.33 -0.23
CA ALA A 99 -8.18 14.44 0.36
C ALA A 99 -7.80 14.88 1.78
N THR A 100 -7.57 16.18 1.99
CA THR A 100 -7.23 16.72 3.30
C THR A 100 -8.34 16.46 4.33
N LEU A 101 -9.59 16.72 3.95
CA LEU A 101 -10.75 16.46 4.82
C LEU A 101 -10.89 14.97 5.13
N GLN A 102 -10.77 14.11 4.13
CA GLN A 102 -10.86 12.66 4.29
C GLN A 102 -9.77 12.13 5.25
N VAL A 103 -8.50 12.55 5.04
CA VAL A 103 -7.40 12.16 5.93
C VAL A 103 -7.67 12.64 7.36
N ALA A 104 -8.09 13.90 7.54
CA ALA A 104 -8.38 14.46 8.86
C ALA A 104 -9.51 13.69 9.58
N VAL A 105 -10.62 13.42 8.88
CA VAL A 105 -11.77 12.69 9.45
C VAL A 105 -11.37 11.24 9.77
N ALA A 106 -10.76 10.53 8.83
CA ALA A 106 -10.38 9.14 9.04
C ALA A 106 -9.32 8.99 10.14
N ALA A 107 -8.31 9.87 10.17
CA ALA A 107 -7.29 9.89 11.22
C ALA A 107 -7.91 10.18 12.60
N THR A 108 -8.84 11.14 12.68
CA THR A 108 -9.52 11.45 13.94
C THR A 108 -10.36 10.26 14.43
N LEU A 109 -11.16 9.66 13.56
CA LEU A 109 -11.98 8.50 13.92
C LEU A 109 -11.12 7.30 14.33
N GLY A 110 -10.04 7.02 13.59
CA GLY A 110 -9.09 5.96 13.94
C GLY A 110 -8.39 6.23 15.28
N THR A 111 -7.98 7.48 15.53
CA THR A 111 -7.38 7.88 16.80
C THR A 111 -8.36 7.69 17.95
N CYS A 112 -9.60 8.15 17.83
CA CYS A 112 -10.64 7.96 18.85
C CYS A 112 -10.89 6.48 19.13
N LEU A 113 -10.92 5.66 18.10
CA LEU A 113 -11.09 4.22 18.23
C LEU A 113 -9.93 3.58 19.00
N ALA A 114 -8.68 3.90 18.65
CA ALA A 114 -7.51 3.38 19.34
C ALA A 114 -7.43 3.84 20.82
N LEU A 115 -7.81 5.10 21.09
CA LEU A 115 -7.93 5.60 22.47
C LEU A 115 -8.99 4.83 23.26
N SER A 116 -10.12 4.46 22.65
CA SER A 116 -11.16 3.65 23.30
C SER A 116 -10.68 2.23 23.64
N TRP A 117 -9.66 1.72 22.93
CA TRP A 117 -8.99 0.45 23.23
C TRP A 117 -7.89 0.57 24.28
N GLY A 118 -7.68 1.76 24.85
CA GLY A 118 -6.68 2.00 25.88
C GLY A 118 -5.26 2.24 25.35
N TRP A 119 -5.09 2.53 24.05
CA TRP A 119 -3.78 2.87 23.50
C TRP A 119 -3.32 4.23 24.03
N ASN A 120 -2.00 4.43 24.13
CA ASN A 120 -1.45 5.75 24.43
C ASN A 120 -1.74 6.74 23.28
N ALA A 121 -1.76 8.04 23.60
CA ALA A 121 -2.12 9.08 22.64
C ALA A 121 -1.26 9.07 21.37
N GLY A 122 0.06 8.85 21.49
CA GLY A 122 0.95 8.79 20.36
C GLY A 122 0.67 7.60 19.42
N GLY A 123 0.54 6.41 20.00
CA GLY A 123 0.18 5.20 19.23
C GLY A 123 -1.19 5.32 18.58
N ALA A 124 -2.16 5.93 19.27
CA ALA A 124 -3.50 6.17 18.75
C ALA A 124 -3.50 7.11 17.54
N VAL A 125 -2.73 8.19 17.58
CA VAL A 125 -2.57 9.12 16.44
C VAL A 125 -1.92 8.43 15.25
N ILE A 126 -0.84 7.65 15.49
CA ILE A 126 -0.17 6.90 14.42
C ILE A 126 -1.12 5.89 13.79
N PHE A 127 -1.89 5.17 14.60
CA PHE A 127 -2.91 4.24 14.10
C PHE A 127 -3.97 4.94 13.27
N GLY A 128 -4.48 6.09 13.72
CA GLY A 128 -5.46 6.88 12.98
C GLY A 128 -4.92 7.37 11.64
N LEU A 129 -3.68 7.86 11.61
CA LEU A 129 -3.01 8.26 10.37
C LEU A 129 -2.83 7.06 9.43
N ALA A 130 -2.36 5.92 9.92
CA ALA A 130 -2.21 4.71 9.12
C ALA A 130 -3.55 4.25 8.52
N LEU A 131 -4.64 4.31 9.30
CA LEU A 131 -5.99 3.95 8.84
C LEU A 131 -6.54 4.92 7.78
N SER A 132 -6.07 6.17 7.76
CA SER A 132 -6.53 7.17 6.81
C SER A 132 -5.99 6.98 5.39
N VAL A 133 -4.99 6.11 5.21
CA VAL A 133 -4.34 5.88 3.91
C VAL A 133 -5.18 4.94 3.05
N ALA A 134 -5.66 5.42 1.90
CA ALA A 134 -6.30 4.58 0.90
C ALA A 134 -5.27 3.87 0.03
N SER A 135 -5.59 2.66 -0.42
CA SER A 135 -4.71 1.91 -1.32
C SER A 135 -4.80 2.42 -2.75
N THR A 136 -3.74 3.06 -3.21
CA THR A 136 -3.59 3.54 -4.60
C THR A 136 -3.73 2.41 -5.61
N VAL A 137 -3.11 1.25 -5.35
CA VAL A 137 -3.17 0.08 -6.23
C VAL A 137 -4.58 -0.46 -6.38
N VAL A 138 -5.32 -0.60 -5.27
CA VAL A 138 -6.69 -1.13 -5.28
C VAL A 138 -7.63 -0.20 -6.05
N LEU A 139 -7.54 1.11 -5.80
CA LEU A 139 -8.39 2.08 -6.48
C LEU A 139 -8.10 2.13 -7.98
N LEU A 140 -6.82 2.16 -8.37
CA LEU A 140 -6.44 2.18 -9.78
C LEU A 140 -6.92 0.93 -10.51
N ARG A 141 -6.73 -0.25 -9.95
CA ARG A 141 -7.25 -1.49 -10.52
C ARG A 141 -8.78 -1.50 -10.62
N GLY A 142 -9.46 -0.95 -9.63
CA GLY A 142 -10.91 -0.77 -9.66
C GLY A 142 -11.36 0.15 -10.79
N LEU A 143 -10.68 1.28 -11.00
CA LEU A 143 -10.97 2.22 -12.09
C LEU A 143 -10.65 1.63 -13.46
N GLU A 144 -9.52 0.92 -13.61
CA GLU A 144 -9.15 0.22 -14.85
C GLU A 144 -10.20 -0.81 -15.25
N SER A 145 -10.62 -1.66 -14.30
CA SER A 145 -11.64 -2.69 -14.56
C SER A 145 -12.98 -2.13 -15.01
N GLN A 146 -13.32 -0.92 -14.57
CA GLN A 146 -14.53 -0.19 -14.96
C GLN A 146 -14.31 0.73 -16.18
N ARG A 147 -13.11 0.77 -16.76
CA ARG A 147 -12.72 1.71 -17.84
C ARG A 147 -13.04 3.17 -17.49
N ALA A 148 -12.86 3.52 -16.21
CA ALA A 148 -13.22 4.84 -15.68
C ALA A 148 -12.00 5.72 -15.40
N LEU A 149 -10.78 5.29 -15.69
CA LEU A 149 -9.53 6.01 -15.42
C LEU A 149 -9.52 7.40 -16.08
N ASP A 150 -9.89 7.48 -17.35
CA ASP A 150 -9.93 8.73 -18.14
C ASP A 150 -11.18 9.58 -17.89
N SER A 151 -12.13 9.09 -17.10
CA SER A 151 -13.32 9.84 -16.74
C SER A 151 -12.98 10.98 -15.77
N MET A 152 -13.82 12.02 -15.71
CA MET A 152 -13.67 13.12 -14.75
C MET A 152 -13.59 12.59 -13.30
N ASN A 153 -14.43 11.62 -12.95
CA ASN A 153 -14.40 11.00 -11.63
C ASN A 153 -13.11 10.21 -11.38
N GLY A 154 -12.60 9.51 -12.40
CA GLY A 154 -11.31 8.81 -12.34
C GLY A 154 -10.16 9.78 -12.08
N ARG A 155 -10.09 10.88 -12.83
CA ARG A 155 -9.06 11.93 -12.64
C ARG A 155 -9.13 12.56 -11.25
N ILE A 156 -10.34 12.84 -10.74
CA ILE A 156 -10.52 13.34 -9.38
C ILE A 156 -10.01 12.32 -8.36
N ALA A 157 -10.37 11.04 -8.51
CA ALA A 157 -9.96 9.98 -7.60
C ALA A 157 -8.44 9.77 -7.60
N VAL A 158 -7.80 9.78 -8.78
CA VAL A 158 -6.33 9.69 -8.88
C VAL A 158 -5.66 10.93 -8.28
N GLY A 159 -6.16 12.13 -8.59
CA GLY A 159 -5.67 13.37 -7.99
C GLY A 159 -5.80 13.37 -6.46
N TRP A 160 -6.88 12.80 -5.93
CA TRP A 160 -7.09 12.63 -4.50
C TRP A 160 -6.04 11.73 -3.87
N LEU A 161 -5.74 10.59 -4.49
CA LEU A 161 -4.69 9.67 -4.02
C LEU A 161 -3.30 10.33 -4.03
N VAL A 162 -2.96 11.04 -5.11
CA VAL A 162 -1.67 11.75 -5.20
C VAL A 162 -1.51 12.77 -4.07
N VAL A 163 -2.57 13.53 -3.77
CA VAL A 163 -2.54 14.48 -2.65
C VAL A 163 -2.38 13.75 -1.32
N GLN A 164 -3.09 12.64 -1.13
CA GLN A 164 -3.00 11.82 0.07
C GLN A 164 -1.59 11.24 0.27
N ASP A 165 -0.99 10.69 -0.78
CA ASP A 165 0.36 10.15 -0.75
C ASP A 165 1.38 11.24 -0.40
N LEU A 166 1.23 12.45 -0.96
CA LEU A 166 2.08 13.59 -0.64
C LEU A 166 1.95 14.02 0.84
N VAL A 167 0.73 14.05 1.37
CA VAL A 167 0.49 14.32 2.80
C VAL A 167 1.15 13.26 3.67
N MET A 168 1.08 11.98 3.27
CA MET A 168 1.69 10.88 4.02
C MET A 168 3.22 10.91 3.98
N VAL A 169 3.83 11.27 2.85
CA VAL A 169 5.29 11.51 2.80
C VAL A 169 5.69 12.60 3.80
N LEU A 170 4.93 13.71 3.85
CA LEU A 170 5.19 14.77 4.83
C LEU A 170 5.06 14.27 6.27
N VAL A 171 4.01 13.50 6.57
CA VAL A 171 3.80 12.88 7.89
C VAL A 171 4.98 11.97 8.25
N LEU A 172 5.41 11.09 7.35
CA LEU A 172 6.52 10.16 7.59
C LEU A 172 7.85 10.88 7.84
N VAL A 173 8.10 11.99 7.14
CA VAL A 173 9.29 12.83 7.37
C VAL A 173 9.23 13.54 8.72
N LEU A 174 8.04 13.96 9.16
CA LEU A 174 7.85 14.67 10.43
C LEU A 174 7.73 13.74 11.64
N LEU A 175 7.36 12.48 11.44
CA LEU A 175 7.12 11.51 12.53
C LEU A 175 8.36 11.25 13.40
N PRO A 176 9.58 10.99 12.85
CA PRO A 176 10.77 10.75 13.67
C PRO A 176 11.11 11.90 14.62
N PRO A 177 11.15 13.18 14.18
CA PRO A 177 11.41 14.29 15.09
C PRO A 177 10.30 14.52 16.12
N LEU A 178 9.07 14.04 15.89
CA LEU A 178 7.94 14.17 16.82
C LEU A 178 7.78 12.95 17.74
N ALA A 179 8.51 11.86 17.51
CA ALA A 179 8.35 10.59 18.23
C ALA A 179 8.53 10.75 19.76
N GLY A 180 9.45 11.59 20.22
CA GLY A 180 9.66 11.89 21.64
C GLY A 180 8.45 12.56 22.31
N GLN A 181 7.70 13.40 21.59
CA GLN A 181 6.48 14.06 22.11
C GLN A 181 5.27 13.14 22.05
N LEU A 182 5.29 12.15 21.17
CA LEU A 182 4.23 11.16 21.01
C LEU A 182 4.37 9.96 21.97
N GLY A 183 5.28 10.02 22.93
CA GLY A 183 5.45 8.96 23.94
C GLY A 183 6.36 7.81 23.50
N GLY A 184 7.15 8.00 22.43
CA GLY A 184 8.21 7.09 22.02
C GLY A 184 9.50 7.29 22.84
N SER A 185 10.44 6.34 22.76
CA SER A 185 11.77 6.38 23.40
C SER A 185 12.76 7.34 22.70
N GLY A 186 12.27 8.34 21.98
CA GLY A 186 13.08 9.38 21.35
C GLY A 186 13.54 10.41 22.39
N GLU A 187 14.74 10.97 22.21
CA GLU A 187 15.22 12.09 23.01
C GLU A 187 14.18 13.22 23.01
N SER A 188 13.87 13.72 24.22
CA SER A 188 12.97 14.87 24.39
C SER A 188 13.56 16.05 23.61
N LEU A 189 12.91 16.44 22.54
CA LEU A 189 13.31 17.58 21.72
C LEU A 189 13.04 18.88 22.52
N GLY A 190 14.01 19.21 23.40
CA GLY A 190 14.24 20.59 23.81
C GLY A 190 14.67 21.42 22.58
N SER A 191 14.79 22.73 22.74
CA SER A 191 15.14 23.83 21.83
C SER A 191 15.63 23.56 20.37
N ASP A 192 16.01 22.33 20.01
CA ASP A 192 16.59 21.95 18.71
C ASP A 192 15.59 21.36 17.69
N LEU A 193 14.28 21.44 17.97
CA LEU A 193 13.24 20.88 17.09
C LEU A 193 13.36 21.46 15.67
N TRP A 194 13.53 22.76 15.56
CA TRP A 194 13.69 23.44 14.28
C TRP A 194 14.97 23.07 13.54
N LEU A 195 16.06 22.82 14.29
CA LEU A 195 17.34 22.41 13.71
C LEU A 195 17.29 20.99 13.16
N ASN A 196 16.60 20.09 13.87
CA ASN A 196 16.41 18.71 13.43
C ASN A 196 15.41 18.59 12.27
N LEU A 197 14.35 19.40 12.26
CA LEU A 197 13.45 19.53 11.11
C LEU A 197 14.19 20.05 9.88
N ALA A 198 14.99 21.10 10.03
CA ALA A 198 15.80 21.65 8.93
C ALA A 198 16.82 20.63 8.39
N LYS A 199 17.50 19.88 9.28
CA LYS A 199 18.43 18.80 8.89
C LYS A 199 17.71 17.65 8.18
N THR A 200 16.51 17.27 8.61
CA THR A 200 15.74 16.19 8.02
C THR A 200 15.21 16.60 6.64
N LEU A 201 14.69 17.80 6.49
CA LEU A 201 14.26 18.35 5.21
C LEU A 201 15.44 18.58 4.25
N GLY A 202 16.60 18.99 4.76
CA GLY A 202 17.83 19.16 3.94
C GLY A 202 18.51 17.85 3.52
N LYS A 203 18.13 16.68 4.08
CA LYS A 203 18.59 15.37 3.63
C LYS A 203 17.72 14.76 2.53
N VAL A 204 16.53 15.30 2.32
CA VAL A 204 15.55 14.80 1.32
C VAL A 204 15.62 15.62 0.02
N SER A 205 16.31 16.76 0.03
CA SER A 205 16.60 17.56 -1.17
C SER A 205 17.96 17.19 -1.76
#